data_909b6c47e86e78228f87f2febf87eae2
#
_entry.id   909b6c47e86e78228f87f2febf87eae2
#
_cell.length_a   1.000
_cell.length_b   1.000
_cell.length_c   1.000
_cell.angle_alpha   90.00
_cell.angle_beta   90.00
_cell.angle_gamma   90.00
#
_symmetry.space_group_name_H-M   'P 1'
#
loop_
_entity.id
_entity.type
_entity.pdbx_description
1 polymer ?
#
loop_
_entity_poly.entity_id
_entity_poly.type
_entity_poly.pdbx_seq_one_letter_code
_entity_poly.pdbx_strand_id
1 'polypeptide(L)'
;MNNIAKSLTFLCLLSVQMSFAQKKTTPPPKPKVPTHQDIFNAKMQLPTPLSMAQGVVAIGSTFIGNPYPKSNVDTTKKTATGGVVLQPIQKEVLVVNLKKFDCVTFVESMIALAQTRREAAPNFDVFKKYLTAVRYRNSAVDYAARLHYFSDWLYENEKRGVLKNITKEIGGEAFNKQVFFMSFKRDTFYGNMADPTTFNTVKDIEEAITKREKWYIPKDKVAAIESKLKDGDIIGITNVMEGMDMAHAGIVLWQNGRAYMLHASSQFRQVIVTDVPLVDYLLRNKGQSGIMVARLKD
;
A
#
# COMPACT_ATOMS: atom_id res chain seq x y z
N MET A 1 -85.07 59.56 -20.28
CA MET A 1 -84.58 60.56 -21.24
C MET A 1 -83.07 60.56 -21.14
N ASN A 2 -82.41 60.57 -22.21
CA ASN A 2 -80.95 60.56 -22.46
C ASN A 2 -80.23 59.22 -22.40
N ASN A 3 -80.13 58.60 -23.57
CA ASN A 3 -79.24 57.57 -23.96
C ASN A 3 -77.81 58.15 -24.17
N ILE A 4 -76.84 57.56 -23.56
CA ILE A 4 -75.43 57.74 -23.92
C ILE A 4 -74.85 56.39 -24.35
N ALA A 5 -74.55 56.30 -25.66
CA ALA A 5 -73.89 55.15 -26.29
C ALA A 5 -72.44 55.11 -25.82
N LYS A 6 -72.00 53.95 -25.33
CA LYS A 6 -70.55 53.65 -25.09
C LYS A 6 -69.97 52.88 -26.26
N SER A 7 -69.11 53.58 -26.98
CA SER A 7 -68.28 52.97 -28.04
C SER A 7 -67.19 52.08 -27.38
N LEU A 8 -67.13 50.78 -27.74
CA LEU A 8 -66.09 49.85 -27.30
C LEU A 8 -65.03 49.78 -28.40
N THR A 9 -63.86 50.34 -28.13
CA THR A 9 -62.68 50.20 -29.00
C THR A 9 -61.97 48.92 -28.66
N PHE A 10 -61.88 47.97 -29.60
CA PHE A 10 -61.19 46.71 -29.48
C PHE A 10 -59.68 46.93 -29.79
N LEU A 11 -58.82 46.85 -28.79
CA LEU A 11 -57.36 46.94 -28.97
C LEU A 11 -56.85 45.55 -29.17
N CYS A 12 -56.39 45.22 -30.39
CA CYS A 12 -55.75 43.95 -30.73
C CYS A 12 -54.26 43.98 -30.29
N LEU A 13 -53.92 43.30 -29.19
CA LEU A 13 -52.59 43.09 -28.75
C LEU A 13 -51.96 41.90 -29.52
N LEU A 14 -51.07 42.17 -30.46
CA LEU A 14 -50.19 41.16 -31.07
C LEU A 14 -49.09 40.80 -30.07
N SER A 15 -49.20 39.59 -29.49
CA SER A 15 -48.15 39.00 -28.69
C SER A 15 -47.11 38.36 -29.63
N VAL A 16 -45.96 38.99 -29.75
CA VAL A 16 -44.79 38.38 -30.43
C VAL A 16 -44.15 37.39 -29.44
N GLN A 17 -44.38 36.08 -29.68
CA GLN A 17 -43.66 35.01 -28.97
C GLN A 17 -42.25 34.90 -29.53
N MET A 18 -41.24 35.44 -28.83
CA MET A 18 -39.85 35.13 -29.08
C MET A 18 -39.52 33.73 -28.57
N SER A 19 -39.44 32.74 -29.46
CA SER A 19 -38.87 31.42 -29.19
C SER A 19 -37.36 31.54 -29.00
N PHE A 20 -36.91 31.57 -27.74
CA PHE A 20 -35.50 31.34 -27.43
C PHE A 20 -35.17 29.87 -27.64
N ALA A 21 -34.52 29.53 -28.75
CA ALA A 21 -33.92 28.24 -28.94
C ALA A 21 -32.78 28.01 -27.91
N GLN A 22 -33.05 27.26 -26.83
CA GLN A 22 -32.04 26.83 -25.90
C GLN A 22 -31.03 25.92 -26.64
N LYS A 23 -29.85 26.45 -26.89
CA LYS A 23 -28.70 25.64 -27.35
C LYS A 23 -28.47 24.58 -26.30
N LYS A 24 -28.74 23.29 -26.64
CA LYS A 24 -28.33 22.14 -25.81
C LYS A 24 -26.82 22.16 -25.70
N THR A 25 -26.28 22.70 -24.61
CA THR A 25 -24.88 22.57 -24.27
C THR A 25 -24.63 21.11 -23.89
N THR A 26 -23.86 20.39 -24.68
CA THR A 26 -23.35 19.07 -24.31
C THR A 26 -22.57 19.21 -23.00
N PRO A 27 -22.87 18.39 -21.98
CA PRO A 27 -22.12 18.45 -20.73
C PRO A 27 -20.62 18.21 -21.01
N PRO A 28 -19.71 18.89 -20.30
CA PRO A 28 -18.28 18.69 -20.49
C PRO A 28 -17.94 17.22 -20.32
N PRO A 29 -17.00 16.67 -21.13
CA PRO A 29 -16.59 15.28 -21.03
C PRO A 29 -16.13 14.99 -19.62
N LYS A 30 -16.57 13.87 -19.04
CA LYS A 30 -16.12 13.43 -17.71
C LYS A 30 -14.60 13.34 -17.71
N PRO A 31 -13.91 13.84 -16.68
CA PRO A 31 -12.45 13.77 -16.58
C PRO A 31 -12.00 12.31 -16.67
N LYS A 32 -11.04 12.03 -17.57
CA LYS A 32 -10.49 10.70 -17.76
C LYS A 32 -9.80 10.23 -16.47
N VAL A 33 -10.22 9.10 -15.93
CA VAL A 33 -9.55 8.49 -14.77
C VAL A 33 -8.13 8.11 -15.16
N PRO A 34 -7.09 8.62 -14.48
CA PRO A 34 -5.71 8.34 -14.85
C PRO A 34 -5.39 6.84 -14.82
N THR A 35 -4.62 6.35 -15.77
CA THR A 35 -4.08 4.98 -15.78
C THR A 35 -2.94 4.85 -14.77
N HIS A 36 -2.44 3.62 -14.51
CA HIS A 36 -1.23 3.43 -13.70
C HIS A 36 0.01 4.06 -14.36
N GLN A 37 0.06 4.04 -15.70
CA GLN A 37 1.11 4.70 -16.47
C GLN A 37 1.05 6.24 -16.33
N ASP A 38 -0.14 6.84 -16.35
CA ASP A 38 -0.30 8.28 -16.17
C ASP A 38 0.16 8.71 -14.77
N ILE A 39 -0.20 7.92 -13.74
CA ILE A 39 0.25 8.17 -12.36
C ILE A 39 1.77 8.03 -12.27
N PHE A 40 2.36 6.97 -12.83
CA PHE A 40 3.80 6.77 -12.89
C PHE A 40 4.49 7.97 -13.54
N ASN A 41 4.04 8.38 -14.73
CA ASN A 41 4.62 9.51 -15.45
C ASN A 41 4.61 10.79 -14.61
N ALA A 42 3.50 11.07 -13.90
CA ALA A 42 3.41 12.21 -12.99
C ALA A 42 4.45 12.14 -11.85
N LYS A 43 4.72 10.93 -11.28
CA LYS A 43 5.73 10.77 -10.22
C LYS A 43 7.16 10.93 -10.75
N MET A 44 7.40 10.59 -12.01
CA MET A 44 8.71 10.81 -12.65
C MET A 44 9.00 12.28 -12.96
N GLN A 45 8.02 13.18 -12.85
CA GLN A 45 8.22 14.64 -12.94
C GLN A 45 8.61 15.29 -11.60
N LEU A 46 8.53 14.57 -10.50
CA LEU A 46 8.98 15.09 -9.20
C LEU A 46 10.50 15.34 -9.23
N PRO A 47 11.03 16.24 -8.40
CA PRO A 47 12.48 16.44 -8.29
C PRO A 47 13.21 15.12 -8.04
N THR A 48 14.37 14.94 -8.66
CA THR A 48 15.21 13.75 -8.42
C THR A 48 15.69 13.76 -6.96
N PRO A 49 15.41 12.71 -6.16
CA PRO A 49 15.82 12.67 -4.77
C PRO A 49 17.33 12.49 -4.65
N LEU A 50 17.95 13.15 -3.67
CA LEU A 50 19.37 12.99 -3.36
C LEU A 50 19.69 11.66 -2.73
N SER A 51 18.70 11.03 -2.06
CA SER A 51 18.81 9.72 -1.42
C SER A 51 17.55 8.88 -1.62
N MET A 52 17.66 7.56 -1.45
CA MET A 52 16.51 6.66 -1.44
C MET A 52 15.51 7.02 -0.34
N ALA A 53 15.99 7.39 0.85
CA ALA A 53 15.18 7.84 1.96
C ALA A 53 14.30 9.05 1.59
N GLN A 54 14.89 10.08 1.00
CA GLN A 54 14.14 11.24 0.50
C GLN A 54 13.14 10.84 -0.59
N GLY A 55 13.53 9.94 -1.49
CA GLY A 55 12.68 9.47 -2.58
C GLY A 55 11.41 8.80 -2.09
N VAL A 56 11.50 7.85 -1.17
CA VAL A 56 10.33 7.12 -0.65
C VAL A 56 9.39 8.02 0.14
N VAL A 57 9.93 8.98 0.90
CA VAL A 57 9.12 9.96 1.65
C VAL A 57 8.43 10.93 0.69
N ALA A 58 9.18 11.57 -0.22
CA ALA A 58 8.64 12.57 -1.13
C ALA A 58 7.58 11.97 -2.06
N ILE A 59 7.87 10.82 -2.69
CA ILE A 59 6.92 10.14 -3.56
C ILE A 59 5.73 9.61 -2.75
N GLY A 60 5.98 8.96 -1.61
CA GLY A 60 4.96 8.38 -0.74
C GLY A 60 3.95 9.41 -0.24
N SER A 61 4.40 10.59 0.16
CA SER A 61 3.54 11.69 0.61
C SER A 61 2.56 12.16 -0.48
N THR A 62 2.89 12.00 -1.76
CA THR A 62 1.97 12.34 -2.86
C THR A 62 0.83 11.34 -3.04
N PHE A 63 0.84 10.23 -2.32
CA PHE A 63 -0.22 9.22 -2.33
C PHE A 63 -1.15 9.29 -1.10
N ILE A 64 -0.94 10.23 -0.19
CA ILE A 64 -1.86 10.46 0.94
C ILE A 64 -3.28 10.65 0.41
N GLY A 65 -4.25 9.93 1.00
CA GLY A 65 -5.64 9.87 0.55
C GLY A 65 -5.93 8.76 -0.47
N ASN A 66 -4.92 8.11 -1.06
CA ASN A 66 -5.16 6.98 -1.95
C ASN A 66 -5.79 5.81 -1.18
N PRO A 67 -6.84 5.16 -1.73
CA PRO A 67 -7.63 4.20 -1.00
C PRO A 67 -6.87 2.88 -0.71
N TYR A 68 -7.22 2.26 0.41
CA TYR A 68 -6.88 0.88 0.74
C TYR A 68 -7.84 -0.09 0.00
N PRO A 69 -7.41 -1.22 -0.58
CA PRO A 69 -8.31 -2.17 -1.23
C PRO A 69 -9.34 -2.76 -0.25
N LYS A 70 -10.52 -3.11 -0.75
CA LYS A 70 -11.62 -3.64 0.09
C LYS A 70 -11.34 -5.02 0.66
N SER A 71 -10.56 -5.84 -0.05
CA SER A 71 -10.10 -7.17 0.39
C SER A 71 -8.81 -7.50 -0.33
N ASN A 72 -7.84 -8.02 0.40
CA ASN A 72 -6.58 -8.55 -0.12
C ASN A 72 -6.51 -10.07 0.06
N VAL A 73 -7.56 -10.67 0.56
CA VAL A 73 -7.62 -12.12 0.76
C VAL A 73 -7.83 -12.75 -0.62
N ASP A 74 -6.97 -13.67 -0.99
CA ASP A 74 -7.21 -14.60 -2.10
C ASP A 74 -8.58 -15.23 -1.84
N THR A 75 -9.57 -14.83 -2.64
CA THR A 75 -10.97 -14.99 -2.30
C THR A 75 -11.37 -16.46 -2.18
N THR A 76 -11.55 -16.93 -0.97
CA THR A 76 -12.40 -18.10 -0.72
C THR A 76 -13.86 -17.65 -0.91
N LYS A 77 -14.56 -18.20 -1.88
CA LYS A 77 -16.02 -18.04 -1.94
C LYS A 77 -16.64 -18.99 -0.91
N LYS A 78 -17.42 -18.45 0.01
CA LYS A 78 -18.29 -19.28 0.85
C LYS A 78 -19.37 -19.89 -0.03
N THR A 79 -19.57 -21.23 0.03
CA THR A 79 -20.73 -21.87 -0.58
C THR A 79 -21.99 -21.52 0.19
N ALA A 80 -23.16 -21.66 -0.43
CA ALA A 80 -24.46 -21.49 0.21
C ALA A 80 -24.65 -22.41 1.44
N THR A 81 -23.90 -23.50 1.54
CA THR A 81 -23.90 -24.47 2.64
C THR A 81 -22.81 -24.20 3.71
N GLY A 82 -22.10 -23.06 3.64
CA GLY A 82 -21.07 -22.69 4.62
C GLY A 82 -19.69 -23.34 4.37
N GLY A 83 -19.52 -24.15 3.33
CA GLY A 83 -18.23 -24.70 2.93
C GLY A 83 -17.35 -23.62 2.28
N VAL A 84 -16.03 -23.77 2.40
CA VAL A 84 -15.04 -22.91 1.72
C VAL A 84 -14.67 -23.58 0.40
N VAL A 85 -14.97 -22.94 -0.74
CA VAL A 85 -14.41 -23.34 -2.03
C VAL A 85 -13.15 -22.53 -2.27
N LEU A 86 -12.01 -23.22 -2.31
CA LEU A 86 -10.77 -22.62 -2.77
C LEU A 86 -10.95 -22.20 -4.22
N GLN A 87 -10.64 -20.94 -4.54
CA GLN A 87 -10.62 -20.50 -5.93
C GLN A 87 -9.60 -21.34 -6.71
N PRO A 88 -9.84 -21.60 -8.01
CA PRO A 88 -8.85 -22.29 -8.82
C PRO A 88 -7.52 -21.53 -8.79
N ILE A 89 -6.42 -22.29 -8.75
CA ILE A 89 -5.05 -21.79 -8.77
C ILE A 89 -4.90 -20.80 -9.92
N GLN A 90 -4.67 -19.54 -9.58
CA GLN A 90 -4.38 -18.52 -10.59
C GLN A 90 -2.87 -18.42 -10.75
N LYS A 91 -2.42 -18.41 -12.01
CA LYS A 91 -1.01 -18.14 -12.30
C LYS A 91 -0.64 -16.78 -11.70
N GLU A 92 0.42 -16.76 -10.90
CA GLU A 92 0.95 -15.50 -10.35
C GLU A 92 1.40 -14.57 -11.48
N VAL A 93 1.02 -13.31 -11.38
CA VAL A 93 1.45 -12.24 -12.29
C VAL A 93 1.87 -11.02 -11.49
N LEU A 94 2.79 -10.24 -12.03
CA LEU A 94 3.13 -8.97 -11.41
C LEU A 94 1.94 -8.00 -11.49
N VAL A 95 1.29 -7.78 -10.37
CA VAL A 95 0.22 -6.77 -10.25
C VAL A 95 0.84 -5.41 -9.95
N VAL A 96 0.65 -4.44 -10.85
CA VAL A 96 0.98 -3.03 -10.63
C VAL A 96 -0.29 -2.28 -10.24
N ASN A 97 -0.32 -1.71 -9.05
CA ASN A 97 -1.43 -0.87 -8.61
C ASN A 97 -0.91 0.41 -7.95
N LEU A 98 -1.02 1.55 -8.67
CA LEU A 98 -0.67 2.89 -8.17
C LEU A 98 -1.90 3.71 -7.75
N LYS A 99 -3.08 3.08 -7.67
CA LYS A 99 -4.34 3.74 -7.27
C LYS A 99 -4.79 3.33 -5.87
N LYS A 100 -4.43 2.11 -5.44
CA LYS A 100 -4.81 1.53 -4.14
C LYS A 100 -3.64 0.75 -3.59
N PHE A 101 -3.45 0.81 -2.27
CA PHE A 101 -2.34 0.13 -1.61
C PHE A 101 -2.81 -0.55 -0.32
N ASP A 102 -2.32 -1.76 -0.07
CA ASP A 102 -2.14 -2.25 1.29
C ASP A 102 -0.79 -1.78 1.84
N CYS A 103 -0.49 -2.10 3.08
CA CYS A 103 0.71 -1.60 3.76
C CYS A 103 2.01 -2.08 3.08
N VAL A 104 2.07 -3.33 2.62
CA VAL A 104 3.28 -3.90 1.99
C VAL A 104 3.42 -3.39 0.56
N THR A 105 2.35 -3.46 -0.25
CA THR A 105 2.39 -2.98 -1.63
C THR A 105 2.64 -1.48 -1.72
N PHE A 106 2.28 -0.70 -0.69
CA PHE A 106 2.67 0.70 -0.56
C PHE A 106 4.20 0.84 -0.45
N VAL A 107 4.81 0.19 0.55
CA VAL A 107 6.27 0.25 0.78
C VAL A 107 7.04 -0.22 -0.46
N GLU A 108 6.66 -1.37 -1.05
CA GLU A 108 7.29 -1.91 -2.26
C GLU A 108 7.22 -0.93 -3.43
N SER A 109 6.04 -0.33 -3.64
CA SER A 109 5.84 0.62 -4.74
C SER A 109 6.64 1.91 -4.54
N MET A 110 6.75 2.42 -3.30
CA MET A 110 7.53 3.62 -3.01
C MET A 110 9.03 3.37 -3.24
N ILE A 111 9.55 2.22 -2.82
CA ILE A 111 10.95 1.84 -3.08
C ILE A 111 11.21 1.73 -4.58
N ALA A 112 10.36 1.00 -5.32
CA ALA A 112 10.52 0.82 -6.76
C ALA A 112 10.41 2.15 -7.54
N LEU A 113 9.49 3.05 -7.16
CA LEU A 113 9.36 4.38 -7.76
C LEU A 113 10.60 5.25 -7.47
N ALA A 114 11.10 5.23 -6.22
CA ALA A 114 12.29 5.99 -5.84
C ALA A 114 13.54 5.49 -6.56
N GLN A 115 13.74 4.18 -6.67
CA GLN A 115 14.82 3.58 -7.47
C GLN A 115 14.71 4.03 -8.94
N THR A 116 13.51 3.90 -9.53
CA THR A 116 13.29 4.28 -10.93
C THR A 116 13.55 5.76 -11.16
N ARG A 117 13.16 6.63 -10.22
CA ARG A 117 13.34 8.08 -10.35
C ARG A 117 14.82 8.51 -10.35
N ARG A 118 15.71 7.68 -9.80
CA ARG A 118 17.18 7.91 -9.77
C ARG A 118 17.88 7.37 -11.01
N GLU A 119 17.20 6.65 -11.88
CA GLU A 119 17.76 6.18 -13.15
C GLU A 119 17.94 7.34 -14.13
N ALA A 120 18.93 7.20 -15.02
CA ALA A 120 19.18 8.19 -16.08
C ALA A 120 18.02 8.28 -17.08
N ALA A 121 17.29 7.17 -17.31
CA ALA A 121 16.15 7.08 -18.22
C ALA A 121 14.97 6.37 -17.53
N PRO A 122 14.28 7.05 -16.58
CA PRO A 122 13.18 6.44 -15.85
C PRO A 122 12.00 6.12 -16.77
N ASN A 123 11.54 4.88 -16.76
CA ASN A 123 10.39 4.44 -17.54
C ASN A 123 9.62 3.34 -16.80
N PHE A 124 8.42 3.02 -17.31
CA PHE A 124 7.50 2.11 -16.62
C PHE A 124 8.00 0.66 -16.59
N ASP A 125 8.79 0.23 -17.57
CA ASP A 125 9.37 -1.11 -17.55
C ASP A 125 10.49 -1.23 -16.52
N VAL A 126 11.30 -0.21 -16.35
CA VAL A 126 12.29 -0.11 -15.26
C VAL A 126 11.59 -0.15 -13.89
N PHE A 127 10.49 0.58 -13.73
CA PHE A 127 9.68 0.52 -12.50
C PHE A 127 9.16 -0.90 -12.23
N LYS A 128 8.60 -1.58 -13.25
CA LYS A 128 8.15 -2.98 -13.10
C LYS A 128 9.29 -3.92 -12.73
N LYS A 129 10.48 -3.72 -13.29
CA LYS A 129 11.69 -4.48 -12.93
C LYS A 129 12.03 -4.32 -11.45
N TYR A 130 12.11 -3.08 -10.94
CA TYR A 130 12.38 -2.82 -9.53
C TYR A 130 11.27 -3.36 -8.62
N LEU A 131 10.01 -3.17 -8.99
CA LEU A 131 8.88 -3.71 -8.22
C LEU A 131 8.91 -5.24 -8.14
N THR A 132 9.27 -5.91 -9.24
CA THR A 132 9.46 -7.37 -9.26
C THR A 132 10.59 -7.78 -8.32
N ALA A 133 11.72 -7.10 -8.39
CA ALA A 133 12.89 -7.40 -7.57
C ALA A 133 12.60 -7.26 -6.07
N VAL A 134 11.88 -6.22 -5.66
CA VAL A 134 11.53 -5.96 -4.25
C VAL A 134 10.50 -6.96 -3.73
N ARG A 135 9.58 -7.43 -4.58
CA ARG A 135 8.41 -8.26 -4.21
C ARG A 135 8.68 -9.75 -4.26
N TYR A 136 9.54 -10.20 -5.16
CA TYR A 136 9.72 -11.62 -5.43
C TYR A 136 11.16 -12.09 -5.19
N ARG A 137 11.32 -13.24 -4.57
CA ARG A 137 12.60 -13.94 -4.41
C ARG A 137 13.22 -14.19 -5.80
N ASN A 138 14.48 -13.82 -5.96
CA ASN A 138 15.20 -13.92 -7.22
C ASN A 138 14.49 -13.30 -8.43
N SER A 139 13.59 -12.32 -8.20
CA SER A 139 12.76 -11.69 -9.22
C SER A 139 11.90 -12.69 -10.04
N ALA A 140 11.65 -13.88 -9.53
CA ALA A 140 10.81 -14.90 -10.15
C ALA A 140 9.34 -14.60 -9.82
N VAL A 141 8.52 -14.27 -10.83
CA VAL A 141 7.09 -14.01 -10.66
C VAL A 141 6.37 -15.35 -10.51
N ASP A 142 6.32 -15.81 -9.26
CA ASP A 142 5.70 -17.06 -8.85
C ASP A 142 5.11 -16.88 -7.44
N TYR A 143 4.02 -17.58 -7.11
CA TYR A 143 3.32 -17.43 -5.84
C TYR A 143 4.23 -17.78 -4.63
N ALA A 144 4.94 -18.89 -4.67
CA ALA A 144 5.82 -19.29 -3.60
C ALA A 144 7.10 -18.42 -3.52
N ALA A 145 7.49 -17.80 -4.64
CA ALA A 145 8.61 -16.85 -4.67
C ALA A 145 8.23 -15.44 -4.17
N ARG A 146 6.94 -15.11 -4.07
CA ARG A 146 6.49 -13.85 -3.48
C ARG A 146 6.91 -13.79 -2.01
N LEU A 147 7.44 -12.64 -1.58
CA LEU A 147 7.92 -12.44 -0.21
C LEU A 147 6.74 -12.13 0.71
N HIS A 148 5.99 -13.18 1.08
CA HIS A 148 4.75 -13.07 1.85
C HIS A 148 4.97 -12.63 3.30
N TYR A 149 6.09 -13.04 3.91
CA TYR A 149 6.48 -12.67 5.26
C TYR A 149 7.43 -11.49 5.25
N PHE A 150 7.16 -10.49 6.05
CA PHE A 150 7.95 -9.27 6.01
C PHE A 150 9.37 -9.44 6.55
N SER A 151 9.58 -10.31 7.54
CA SER A 151 10.92 -10.66 8.00
C SER A 151 11.76 -11.33 6.92
N ASP A 152 11.13 -12.09 6.03
CA ASP A 152 11.75 -12.68 4.85
C ASP A 152 11.97 -11.62 3.75
N TRP A 153 11.00 -10.71 3.58
CA TRP A 153 11.12 -9.57 2.70
C TRP A 153 12.31 -8.68 3.09
N LEU A 154 12.52 -8.42 4.38
CA LEU A 154 13.69 -7.71 4.89
C LEU A 154 14.97 -8.43 4.54
N TYR A 155 15.04 -9.72 4.82
CA TYR A 155 16.24 -10.55 4.58
C TYR A 155 16.62 -10.59 3.10
N GLU A 156 15.67 -10.87 2.21
CA GLU A 156 15.95 -10.98 0.78
C GLU A 156 16.31 -9.62 0.15
N ASN A 157 15.69 -8.53 0.59
CA ASN A 157 16.03 -7.20 0.11
C ASN A 157 17.34 -6.66 0.69
N GLU A 158 17.73 -7.07 1.91
CA GLU A 158 19.07 -6.82 2.45
C GLU A 158 20.15 -7.57 1.66
N LYS A 159 19.92 -8.85 1.36
CA LYS A 159 20.83 -9.67 0.55
C LYS A 159 21.05 -9.08 -0.84
N ARG A 160 20.04 -8.42 -1.42
CA ARG A 160 20.15 -7.70 -2.71
C ARG A 160 20.80 -6.34 -2.62
N GLY A 161 21.05 -5.84 -1.42
CA GLY A 161 21.64 -4.52 -1.23
C GLY A 161 20.64 -3.36 -1.37
N VAL A 162 19.33 -3.61 -1.40
CA VAL A 162 18.28 -2.55 -1.44
C VAL A 162 18.21 -1.79 -0.12
N LEU A 163 18.38 -2.51 0.99
CA LEU A 163 18.29 -1.98 2.34
C LEU A 163 19.30 -2.67 3.27
N LYS A 164 19.40 -2.17 4.50
CA LYS A 164 20.11 -2.80 5.62
C LYS A 164 19.11 -2.97 6.77
N ASN A 165 18.97 -4.17 7.31
CA ASN A 165 18.22 -4.37 8.54
C ASN A 165 19.07 -3.86 9.72
N ILE A 166 18.67 -2.73 10.29
CA ILE A 166 19.39 -2.06 11.38
C ILE A 166 18.83 -2.39 12.77
N THR A 167 17.82 -3.25 12.84
CA THR A 167 17.08 -3.54 14.09
C THR A 167 18.02 -3.92 15.23
N LYS A 168 18.95 -4.85 14.99
CA LYS A 168 19.95 -5.27 15.99
C LYS A 168 20.84 -4.11 16.44
N GLU A 169 21.34 -3.33 15.49
CA GLU A 169 22.30 -2.24 15.73
C GLU A 169 21.71 -1.09 16.57
N ILE A 170 20.42 -0.83 16.41
CA ILE A 170 19.77 0.25 17.14
C ILE A 170 19.28 -0.16 18.54
N GLY A 171 19.40 -1.44 18.91
CA GLY A 171 19.08 -1.96 20.24
C GLY A 171 18.00 -3.05 20.24
N GLY A 172 17.86 -3.78 19.14
CA GLY A 172 16.91 -4.90 19.03
C GLY A 172 17.29 -6.10 19.89
N GLU A 173 16.26 -6.84 20.28
CA GLU A 173 16.33 -8.12 20.99
C GLU A 173 16.03 -9.27 20.04
N ALA A 174 16.45 -10.50 20.41
CA ALA A 174 16.17 -11.69 19.62
C ALA A 174 14.66 -11.92 19.45
N PHE A 175 14.22 -12.11 18.21
CA PHE A 175 12.83 -12.39 17.86
C PHE A 175 12.65 -13.88 17.56
N ASN A 176 12.49 -14.68 18.61
CA ASN A 176 12.40 -16.15 18.55
C ASN A 176 10.99 -16.63 18.17
N LYS A 177 10.34 -15.95 17.23
CA LYS A 177 8.99 -16.29 16.81
C LYS A 177 8.99 -17.32 15.68
N GLN A 178 8.20 -18.37 15.85
CA GLN A 178 7.92 -19.33 14.78
C GLN A 178 7.03 -18.70 13.72
N VAL A 179 7.24 -19.07 12.47
CA VAL A 179 6.51 -18.56 11.30
C VAL A 179 5.90 -19.74 10.55
N PHE A 180 4.56 -19.79 10.53
CA PHE A 180 3.80 -20.88 9.91
C PHE A 180 2.35 -20.49 9.59
N PHE A 181 2.03 -19.20 9.56
CA PHE A 181 0.65 -18.73 9.43
C PHE A 181 -0.01 -19.14 8.12
N MET A 182 0.70 -19.07 7.00
CA MET A 182 0.15 -19.40 5.70
C MET A 182 -0.14 -20.90 5.58
N SER A 183 0.81 -21.77 5.96
CA SER A 183 0.60 -23.21 5.91
C SER A 183 -0.52 -23.65 6.87
N PHE A 184 -0.59 -23.08 8.07
CA PHE A 184 -1.64 -23.33 9.06
C PHE A 184 -3.02 -22.84 8.60
N LYS A 185 -3.10 -21.71 7.91
CA LYS A 185 -4.36 -21.10 7.41
C LYS A 185 -4.62 -21.39 5.93
N ARG A 186 -3.90 -22.35 5.33
CA ARG A 186 -3.98 -22.73 3.94
C ARG A 186 -5.42 -22.80 3.42
N ASP A 187 -6.24 -23.62 4.05
CA ASP A 187 -7.60 -23.93 3.59
C ASP A 187 -8.60 -22.78 3.82
N THR A 188 -8.21 -21.78 4.61
CA THR A 188 -9.09 -20.64 4.94
C THR A 188 -8.81 -19.42 4.08
N PHE A 189 -7.52 -19.14 3.77
CA PHE A 189 -7.12 -17.85 3.17
C PHE A 189 -6.25 -17.98 1.91
N TYR A 190 -5.61 -19.14 1.65
CA TYR A 190 -4.53 -19.23 0.66
C TYR A 190 -4.82 -20.29 -0.42
N GLY A 191 -5.82 -20.00 -1.28
CA GLY A 191 -6.27 -20.93 -2.33
C GLY A 191 -5.15 -21.38 -3.29
N ASN A 192 -4.16 -20.53 -3.58
CA ASN A 192 -3.02 -20.90 -4.42
C ASN A 192 -2.16 -22.02 -3.82
N MET A 193 -2.25 -22.24 -2.51
CA MET A 193 -1.57 -23.35 -1.82
C MET A 193 -2.35 -24.68 -1.87
N ALA A 194 -3.44 -24.75 -2.63
CA ALA A 194 -4.12 -26.03 -2.94
C ALA A 194 -3.19 -26.95 -3.75
N ASP A 195 -2.28 -26.39 -4.57
CA ASP A 195 -1.22 -27.16 -5.23
C ASP A 195 -0.20 -27.67 -4.19
N PRO A 196 0.05 -29.00 -4.13
CA PRO A 196 0.99 -29.57 -3.16
C PRO A 196 2.42 -29.04 -3.30
N THR A 197 2.88 -28.74 -4.51
CA THR A 197 4.22 -28.23 -4.76
C THR A 197 4.38 -26.82 -4.18
N THR A 198 3.41 -25.95 -4.45
CA THR A 198 3.35 -24.59 -3.88
C THR A 198 3.27 -24.63 -2.37
N PHE A 199 2.42 -25.51 -1.81
CA PHE A 199 2.28 -25.68 -0.36
C PHE A 199 3.60 -26.11 0.30
N ASN A 200 4.25 -27.14 -0.21
CA ASN A 200 5.51 -27.64 0.34
C ASN A 200 6.60 -26.57 0.25
N THR A 201 6.70 -25.87 -0.87
CA THR A 201 7.66 -24.78 -1.03
C THR A 201 7.45 -23.66 -0.02
N VAL A 202 6.19 -23.22 0.21
CA VAL A 202 5.88 -22.21 1.22
C VAL A 202 6.21 -22.70 2.61
N LYS A 203 5.91 -23.97 2.94
CA LYS A 203 6.23 -24.58 4.23
C LYS A 203 7.75 -24.61 4.48
N ASP A 204 8.54 -25.00 3.49
CA ASP A 204 10.01 -24.99 3.58
C ASP A 204 10.54 -23.57 3.82
N ILE A 205 9.94 -22.56 3.18
CA ILE A 205 10.26 -21.15 3.41
C ILE A 205 9.92 -20.74 4.85
N GLU A 206 8.76 -21.10 5.36
CA GLU A 206 8.35 -20.81 6.75
C GLU A 206 9.31 -21.44 7.77
N GLU A 207 9.77 -22.66 7.52
CA GLU A 207 10.78 -23.32 8.35
C GLU A 207 12.14 -22.59 8.29
N ALA A 208 12.56 -22.16 7.09
CA ALA A 208 13.79 -21.40 6.91
C ALA A 208 13.71 -20.04 7.63
N ILE A 209 12.58 -19.33 7.56
CA ILE A 209 12.34 -18.08 8.29
C ILE A 209 12.38 -18.31 9.81
N THR A 210 11.76 -19.39 10.27
CA THR A 210 11.73 -19.75 11.69
C THR A 210 13.15 -19.99 12.25
N LYS A 211 13.99 -20.73 11.51
CA LYS A 211 15.38 -21.05 11.90
C LYS A 211 16.34 -19.86 11.82
N ARG A 212 15.98 -18.83 11.07
CA ARG A 212 16.82 -17.63 10.85
C ARG A 212 16.84 -16.75 12.11
N GLU A 213 18.01 -16.24 12.46
CA GLU A 213 18.17 -15.21 13.47
C GLU A 213 17.39 -13.95 13.06
N LYS A 214 16.51 -13.48 13.92
CA LYS A 214 15.67 -12.28 13.72
C LYS A 214 15.73 -11.41 14.95
N TRP A 215 15.62 -10.10 14.76
CA TRP A 215 15.66 -9.08 15.80
C TRP A 215 14.44 -8.18 15.72
N TYR A 216 13.94 -7.71 16.87
CA TYR A 216 12.88 -6.72 16.95
C TYR A 216 13.11 -5.77 18.13
N ILE A 217 12.51 -4.61 18.08
CA ILE A 217 12.46 -3.67 19.23
C ILE A 217 11.09 -3.86 19.89
N PRO A 218 10.99 -4.34 21.13
CA PRO A 218 9.73 -4.37 21.86
C PRO A 218 9.06 -3.00 21.91
N LYS A 219 7.73 -2.95 21.80
CA LYS A 219 7.01 -1.66 21.67
C LYS A 219 7.22 -0.70 22.84
N ASP A 220 7.44 -1.21 24.04
CA ASP A 220 7.77 -0.44 25.26
C ASP A 220 9.19 0.12 25.24
N LYS A 221 10.08 -0.40 24.38
CA LYS A 221 11.46 0.07 24.21
C LYS A 221 11.64 1.01 23.01
N VAL A 222 10.61 1.17 22.16
CA VAL A 222 10.72 2.00 20.94
C VAL A 222 11.01 3.47 21.29
N ALA A 223 10.46 3.99 22.38
CA ALA A 223 10.74 5.35 22.83
C ALA A 223 12.24 5.62 23.05
N ALA A 224 12.98 4.64 23.59
CA ALA A 224 14.40 4.76 23.88
C ALA A 224 15.29 4.80 22.62
N ILE A 225 14.77 4.31 21.49
CA ILE A 225 15.50 4.28 20.21
C ILE A 225 14.95 5.23 19.17
N GLU A 226 13.89 5.99 19.48
CA GLU A 226 13.22 6.86 18.52
C GLU A 226 14.19 7.81 17.81
N SER A 227 15.15 8.39 18.55
CA SER A 227 16.18 9.29 17.98
C SER A 227 17.15 8.62 17.00
N LYS A 228 17.19 7.29 16.95
CA LYS A 228 18.01 6.54 15.99
C LYS A 228 17.28 6.27 14.67
N LEU A 229 15.95 6.46 14.64
CA LEU A 229 15.14 6.39 13.43
C LEU A 229 15.41 7.60 12.54
N LYS A 230 15.31 7.41 11.21
CA LYS A 230 15.50 8.47 10.22
C LYS A 230 14.32 8.48 9.25
N ASP A 231 14.08 9.64 8.62
CA ASP A 231 13.17 9.72 7.48
C ASP A 231 13.49 8.65 6.44
N GLY A 232 12.46 7.98 5.94
CA GLY A 232 12.60 6.94 4.93
C GLY A 232 13.01 5.56 5.47
N ASP A 233 13.27 5.40 6.77
CA ASP A 233 13.43 4.06 7.36
C ASP A 233 12.13 3.27 7.18
N ILE A 234 12.25 2.00 6.80
CA ILE A 234 11.12 1.10 6.64
C ILE A 234 10.84 0.42 7.96
N ILE A 235 9.60 0.52 8.42
CA ILE A 235 9.12 -0.11 9.65
C ILE A 235 8.25 -1.30 9.32
N GLY A 236 8.58 -2.46 9.89
CA GLY A 236 7.67 -3.57 10.02
C GLY A 236 7.20 -3.71 11.46
N ILE A 237 5.89 -3.70 11.67
CA ILE A 237 5.30 -3.83 12.99
C ILE A 237 5.05 -5.30 13.28
N THR A 238 5.76 -5.84 14.27
CA THR A 238 5.59 -7.23 14.72
C THR A 238 4.28 -7.40 15.50
N ASN A 239 3.74 -8.62 15.50
CA ASN A 239 2.45 -8.87 16.13
C ASN A 239 2.50 -10.06 17.12
N VAL A 240 1.50 -10.15 18.00
CA VAL A 240 1.38 -11.20 19.01
C VAL A 240 0.78 -12.49 18.45
N MET A 241 0.15 -12.45 17.26
CA MET A 241 -0.53 -13.60 16.67
C MET A 241 0.46 -14.72 16.36
N GLU A 242 0.12 -15.93 16.76
CA GLU A 242 0.95 -17.10 16.55
C GLU A 242 1.15 -17.39 15.05
N GLY A 243 2.35 -17.78 14.67
CA GLY A 243 2.72 -18.12 13.29
C GLY A 243 2.90 -16.93 12.36
N MET A 244 2.53 -15.71 12.76
CA MET A 244 2.64 -14.49 11.95
C MET A 244 3.76 -13.59 12.49
N ASP A 245 4.71 -13.21 11.63
CA ASP A 245 5.83 -12.33 12.03
C ASP A 245 5.41 -10.87 12.17
N MET A 246 4.67 -10.34 11.20
CA MET A 246 4.32 -8.93 11.13
C MET A 246 2.86 -8.70 10.80
N ALA A 247 2.31 -7.63 11.36
CA ALA A 247 0.93 -7.21 11.13
C ALA A 247 0.84 -6.02 10.15
N HIS A 248 1.90 -5.22 10.05
CA HIS A 248 1.82 -3.95 9.34
C HIS A 248 3.20 -3.46 8.91
N ALA A 249 3.23 -2.58 7.89
CA ALA A 249 4.45 -1.93 7.40
C ALA A 249 4.19 -0.46 7.04
N GLY A 250 5.24 0.35 7.11
CA GLY A 250 5.20 1.76 6.74
C GLY A 250 6.59 2.36 6.62
N ILE A 251 6.63 3.66 6.42
CA ILE A 251 7.83 4.47 6.21
C ILE A 251 7.90 5.52 7.32
N VAL A 252 9.05 5.66 7.97
CA VAL A 252 9.27 6.69 8.99
C VAL A 252 9.22 8.07 8.34
N LEU A 253 8.51 8.97 8.99
CA LEU A 253 8.44 10.39 8.67
C LEU A 253 8.59 11.22 9.95
N TRP A 254 9.63 12.06 10.03
CA TRP A 254 9.84 12.96 11.14
C TRP A 254 8.99 14.22 11.01
N GLN A 255 8.21 14.53 12.05
CA GLN A 255 7.40 15.75 12.15
C GLN A 255 7.47 16.28 13.58
N ASN A 256 7.64 17.57 13.75
CA ASN A 256 7.64 18.24 15.08
C ASN A 256 8.58 17.58 16.11
N GLY A 257 9.74 17.10 15.66
CA GLY A 257 10.74 16.47 16.53
C GLY A 257 10.41 15.05 16.99
N ARG A 258 9.41 14.37 16.39
CA ARG A 258 9.00 13.00 16.68
C ARG A 258 8.92 12.16 15.41
N ALA A 259 9.08 10.86 15.53
CA ALA A 259 8.88 9.91 14.43
C ALA A 259 7.40 9.54 14.29
N TYR A 260 6.85 9.70 13.08
CA TYR A 260 5.53 9.25 12.63
C TYR A 260 5.70 8.16 11.58
N MET A 261 4.61 7.58 11.13
CA MET A 261 4.62 6.56 10.08
C MET A 261 3.70 6.94 8.93
N LEU A 262 4.26 7.05 7.72
CA LEU A 262 3.54 7.15 6.46
C LEU A 262 3.21 5.72 5.99
N HIS A 263 1.94 5.38 5.88
CA HIS A 263 1.50 4.02 5.57
C HIS A 263 0.13 3.94 4.90
N ALA A 264 -0.18 2.82 4.25
CA ALA A 264 -1.55 2.52 3.85
C ALA A 264 -2.29 1.89 5.02
N SER A 265 -3.21 2.63 5.62
CA SER A 265 -3.96 2.22 6.80
C SER A 265 -5.19 1.38 6.44
N SER A 266 -5.26 0.15 6.96
CA SER A 266 -6.46 -0.69 6.85
C SER A 266 -7.62 -0.15 7.69
N GLN A 267 -7.34 0.53 8.80
CA GLN A 267 -8.32 1.15 9.68
C GLN A 267 -8.97 2.38 9.03
N PHE A 268 -8.16 3.32 8.52
CA PHE A 268 -8.65 4.53 7.86
C PHE A 268 -8.94 4.35 6.37
N ARG A 269 -8.69 3.14 5.83
CA ARG A 269 -8.98 2.75 4.45
C ARG A 269 -8.28 3.62 3.39
N GLN A 270 -7.15 4.21 3.72
CA GLN A 270 -6.35 5.05 2.81
C GLN A 270 -4.90 5.19 3.27
N VAL A 271 -4.06 5.75 2.41
CA VAL A 271 -2.70 6.16 2.75
C VAL A 271 -2.77 7.40 3.63
N ILE A 272 -2.10 7.35 4.78
CA ILE A 272 -2.04 8.45 5.76
C ILE A 272 -0.66 8.53 6.40
N VAL A 273 -0.40 9.62 7.08
CA VAL A 273 0.57 9.68 8.18
C VAL A 273 -0.20 9.37 9.47
N THR A 274 0.38 8.62 10.40
CA THR A 274 -0.26 8.35 11.70
C THR A 274 -0.66 9.66 12.39
N ASP A 275 -1.79 9.66 13.09
CA ASP A 275 -2.33 10.82 13.82
C ASP A 275 -1.54 11.17 15.09
N VAL A 276 -0.71 10.23 15.53
CA VAL A 276 0.18 10.35 16.70
C VAL A 276 1.57 9.83 16.35
N PRO A 277 2.61 10.18 17.15
CA PRO A 277 3.94 9.60 16.99
C PRO A 277 3.94 8.06 16.98
N LEU A 278 4.88 7.45 16.27
CA LEU A 278 5.00 6.00 16.12
C LEU A 278 4.97 5.24 17.45
N VAL A 279 5.64 5.78 18.47
CA VAL A 279 5.65 5.20 19.83
C VAL A 279 4.22 5.09 20.37
N ASP A 280 3.47 6.19 20.33
CA ASP A 280 2.11 6.25 20.85
C ASP A 280 1.15 5.37 20.01
N TYR A 281 1.35 5.32 18.69
CA TYR A 281 0.61 4.44 17.78
C TYR A 281 0.79 2.96 18.17
N LEU A 282 2.01 2.53 18.45
CA LEU A 282 2.31 1.15 18.87
C LEU A 282 1.69 0.81 20.23
N LEU A 283 1.77 1.72 21.20
CA LEU A 283 1.26 1.49 22.56
C LEU A 283 -0.28 1.37 22.58
N ARG A 284 -0.99 2.08 21.71
CA ARG A 284 -2.48 2.00 21.59
C ARG A 284 -2.96 0.64 21.09
N ASN A 285 -2.11 -0.12 20.39
CA ASN A 285 -2.53 -1.37 19.74
C ASN A 285 -2.02 -2.60 20.51
N LYS A 286 -2.95 -3.33 21.15
CA LYS A 286 -2.63 -4.53 21.94
C LYS A 286 -2.11 -5.69 21.09
N GLY A 287 -2.49 -5.78 19.83
CA GLY A 287 -2.06 -6.83 18.89
C GLY A 287 -0.63 -6.65 18.37
N GLN A 288 0.00 -5.49 18.60
CA GLN A 288 1.35 -5.18 18.16
C GLN A 288 2.35 -5.46 19.28
N SER A 289 3.48 -6.13 18.95
CA SER A 289 4.51 -6.50 19.93
C SER A 289 5.75 -5.60 19.86
N GLY A 290 6.05 -5.00 18.72
CA GLY A 290 7.22 -4.16 18.54
C GLY A 290 7.46 -3.82 17.07
N ILE A 291 8.71 -3.52 16.70
CA ILE A 291 9.08 -3.16 15.33
C ILE A 291 10.38 -3.84 14.88
N MET A 292 10.48 -4.06 13.58
CA MET A 292 11.75 -4.24 12.86
C MET A 292 12.01 -2.99 12.01
N VAL A 293 13.28 -2.62 11.87
CA VAL A 293 13.68 -1.38 11.18
C VAL A 293 14.70 -1.68 10.12
N ALA A 294 14.44 -1.23 8.90
CA ALA A 294 15.39 -1.30 7.81
C ALA A 294 15.67 0.09 7.23
N ARG A 295 16.93 0.34 6.88
CA ARG A 295 17.39 1.57 6.24
C ARG A 295 17.72 1.33 4.80
N LEU A 296 17.14 2.11 3.90
CA LEU A 296 17.41 2.04 2.47
C LEU A 296 18.85 2.43 2.16
N LYS A 297 19.46 1.73 1.21
CA LYS A 297 20.78 2.07 0.68
C LYS A 297 20.64 2.96 -0.55
N ASP A 298 21.60 3.85 -0.74
CA ASP A 298 21.69 4.74 -1.91
C ASP A 298 22.30 4.07 -3.12
#